data_5fe0de9295302a11bdb679d3061fe6db
#
_entry.id   5fe0de9295302a11bdb679d3061fe6db
#
_cell.length_a   1.000
_cell.length_b   1.000
_cell.length_c   1.000
_cell.angle_alpha   90.00
_cell.angle_beta   90.00
_cell.angle_gamma   90.00
#
_symmetry.space_group_name_H-M   'P 1'
#
loop_
_entity.id
_entity.type
_entity.pdbx_description
1 polymer ?
#
loop_
_entity_poly.entity_id
_entity_poly.type
_entity_poly.pdbx_seq_one_letter_code
_entity_poly.pdbx_strand_id
1 'polypeptide(L)'
;MRTSHLSRADPPAKDRLRRVEGRHNALVKQMRRAFSRAELTEDGACAIEGVRIVQEAIRSGLRFDAVFFRESAEGQAKRLLPQLGAHVETAVLPDKLFASVVPSETPQGVAALVRYRHSSLEDLLAKLATGPLVVVAGLQDPGNLGTILRSAEAFGAAGVVLGEGTVSPFNAKVVRGSAGSLFRLAVVRVKLAEVLVKLREKSVRLTATSSHKGVSLPEASLDGPLAVLIGGEGAGISKDVMAMVDEVLAIPHAPQVESLNAGVAASIVLYEIARRKSAG
;
A
#
# COMPACT_ATOMS: atom_id res chain seq x y z
N MET A 1 5.08 36.11 -38.61
CA MET A 1 5.50 34.73 -38.81
C MET A 1 5.00 33.88 -37.65
N ARG A 2 3.96 33.11 -37.86
CA ARG A 2 3.41 32.20 -36.83
C ARG A 2 4.03 30.83 -37.08
N THR A 3 4.88 30.36 -36.17
CA THR A 3 5.42 29.00 -36.17
C THR A 3 4.37 28.02 -35.66
N SER A 4 3.78 27.26 -36.53
CA SER A 4 2.88 26.14 -36.22
C SER A 4 3.66 25.02 -35.55
N HIS A 5 3.38 24.80 -34.26
CA HIS A 5 3.79 23.54 -33.59
C HIS A 5 2.98 22.39 -34.19
N LEU A 6 3.59 21.63 -35.05
CA LEU A 6 3.09 20.34 -35.49
C LEU A 6 3.09 19.40 -34.29
N SER A 7 1.89 19.13 -33.75
CA SER A 7 1.65 18.02 -32.83
C SER A 7 2.04 16.72 -33.55
N ARG A 8 3.10 16.06 -33.10
CA ARG A 8 3.39 14.69 -33.55
C ARG A 8 2.24 13.82 -33.05
N ALA A 9 1.49 13.24 -33.99
CA ALA A 9 0.48 12.24 -33.68
C ALA A 9 1.17 11.06 -32.99
N ASP A 10 0.57 10.56 -31.90
CA ASP A 10 1.06 9.38 -31.23
C ASP A 10 1.06 8.17 -32.19
N PRO A 11 2.11 7.33 -32.19
CA PRO A 11 2.17 6.17 -33.03
C PRO A 11 1.01 5.21 -32.72
N PRO A 12 0.46 4.50 -33.74
CA PRO A 12 -0.63 3.57 -33.53
C PRO A 12 -0.27 2.51 -32.50
N ALA A 13 -1.25 2.07 -31.70
CA ALA A 13 -1.03 1.21 -30.51
C ALA A 13 -0.19 -0.07 -30.79
N LYS A 14 -0.23 -0.60 -32.02
CA LYS A 14 0.59 -1.76 -32.42
C LYS A 14 2.08 -1.46 -32.47
N ASP A 15 2.48 -0.25 -32.83
CA ASP A 15 3.89 0.13 -32.96
C ASP A 15 4.55 0.45 -31.60
N ARG A 16 3.74 0.55 -30.53
CA ARG A 16 4.20 0.79 -29.17
C ARG A 16 4.63 -0.48 -28.41
N LEU A 17 4.24 -1.68 -28.89
CA LEU A 17 4.52 -2.93 -28.21
C LEU A 17 5.82 -3.58 -28.76
N ARG A 18 6.87 -3.46 -27.99
CA ARG A 18 8.14 -4.14 -28.30
C ARG A 18 8.10 -5.59 -27.80
N ARG A 19 8.43 -6.57 -28.67
CA ARG A 19 8.61 -7.96 -28.24
C ARG A 19 9.95 -8.13 -27.54
N VAL A 20 9.94 -8.71 -26.33
CA VAL A 20 11.13 -9.01 -25.54
C VAL A 20 11.16 -10.49 -25.20
N GLU A 21 12.11 -11.23 -25.77
CA GLU A 21 12.25 -12.69 -25.61
C GLU A 21 13.34 -13.07 -24.59
N GLY A 22 14.26 -12.17 -24.33
CA GLY A 22 15.46 -12.47 -23.55
C GLY A 22 15.31 -12.17 -22.05
N ARG A 23 15.53 -13.18 -21.20
CA ARG A 23 15.59 -13.03 -19.73
C ARG A 23 16.68 -12.06 -19.23
N HIS A 24 17.63 -11.72 -20.10
CA HIS A 24 18.75 -10.81 -19.79
C HIS A 24 18.44 -9.35 -20.12
N ASN A 25 17.28 -9.04 -20.70
CA ASN A 25 16.83 -7.68 -20.91
C ASN A 25 16.84 -6.89 -19.60
N ALA A 26 17.32 -5.65 -19.64
CA ALA A 26 17.51 -4.80 -18.45
C ALA A 26 16.19 -4.59 -17.68
N LEU A 27 15.09 -4.26 -18.39
CA LEU A 27 13.79 -4.05 -17.79
C LEU A 27 13.20 -5.34 -17.17
N VAL A 28 13.41 -6.50 -17.82
CA VAL A 28 12.98 -7.81 -17.27
C VAL A 28 13.74 -8.11 -15.99
N LYS A 29 15.04 -7.84 -15.94
CA LYS A 29 15.86 -8.00 -14.73
C LYS A 29 15.40 -7.04 -13.61
N GLN A 30 15.14 -5.78 -13.95
CA GLN A 30 14.67 -4.77 -13.00
C GLN A 30 13.32 -5.17 -12.39
N MET A 31 12.34 -5.55 -13.21
CA MET A 31 11.02 -6.00 -12.77
C MET A 31 11.13 -7.23 -11.85
N ARG A 32 11.90 -8.25 -12.26
CA ARG A 32 12.11 -9.45 -11.45
C ARG A 32 12.74 -9.11 -10.10
N ARG A 33 13.76 -8.24 -10.08
CA ARG A 33 14.43 -7.81 -8.86
C ARG A 33 13.48 -7.06 -7.93
N ALA A 34 12.65 -6.16 -8.47
CA ALA A 34 11.65 -5.41 -7.69
C ALA A 34 10.62 -6.34 -7.05
N PHE A 35 10.11 -7.34 -7.77
CA PHE A 35 9.21 -8.34 -7.19
C PHE A 35 9.88 -9.22 -6.14
N SER A 36 11.09 -9.72 -6.41
CA SER A 36 11.78 -10.67 -5.51
C SER A 36 12.22 -10.02 -4.20
N ARG A 37 12.59 -8.75 -4.22
CA ARG A 37 12.97 -8.00 -3.01
C ARG A 37 11.79 -7.39 -2.29
N ALA A 38 10.66 -7.24 -2.99
CA ALA A 38 9.51 -6.49 -2.51
C ALA A 38 9.89 -5.08 -2.02
N GLU A 39 10.77 -4.41 -2.76
CA GLU A 39 11.31 -3.08 -2.46
C GLU A 39 11.22 -2.19 -3.70
N LEU A 40 11.41 -0.90 -3.48
CA LEU A 40 11.56 0.05 -4.59
C LEU A 40 12.87 -0.21 -5.34
N THR A 41 12.85 0.07 -6.63
CA THR A 41 14.08 0.14 -7.43
C THR A 41 14.92 1.34 -7.00
N GLU A 42 16.17 1.42 -7.48
CA GLU A 42 17.07 2.56 -7.24
C GLU A 42 16.42 3.90 -7.67
N ASP A 43 15.59 3.85 -8.71
CA ASP A 43 14.85 5.01 -9.21
C ASP A 43 13.50 5.25 -8.50
N GLY A 44 13.18 4.55 -7.43
CA GLY A 44 11.97 4.73 -6.64
C GLY A 44 10.71 4.12 -7.28
N ALA A 45 10.83 3.14 -8.19
CA ALA A 45 9.70 2.44 -8.75
C ALA A 45 9.40 1.14 -7.99
N CYS A 46 8.13 0.79 -7.84
CA CYS A 46 7.67 -0.52 -7.36
C CYS A 46 7.11 -1.36 -8.51
N ALA A 47 7.23 -2.68 -8.38
CA ALA A 47 6.64 -3.63 -9.32
C ALA A 47 5.21 -3.96 -8.87
N ILE A 48 4.28 -3.89 -9.81
CA ILE A 48 2.86 -4.22 -9.61
C ILE A 48 2.41 -5.23 -10.65
N GLU A 49 1.45 -6.10 -10.29
CA GLU A 49 0.89 -7.12 -11.16
C GLU A 49 -0.63 -7.16 -11.09
N GLY A 50 -1.24 -7.37 -12.23
CA GLY A 50 -2.67 -7.56 -12.39
C GLY A 50 -3.39 -6.33 -12.97
N VAL A 51 -4.38 -6.61 -13.82
CA VAL A 51 -5.14 -5.58 -14.57
C VAL A 51 -5.75 -4.54 -13.63
N ARG A 52 -6.39 -5.00 -12.55
CA ARG A 52 -7.06 -4.11 -11.58
C ARG A 52 -6.07 -3.17 -10.89
N ILE A 53 -4.93 -3.70 -10.45
CA ILE A 53 -3.92 -2.88 -9.76
C ILE A 53 -3.25 -1.88 -10.72
N VAL A 54 -2.99 -2.28 -11.97
CA VAL A 54 -2.49 -1.36 -12.99
C VAL A 54 -3.50 -0.25 -13.27
N GLN A 55 -4.80 -0.57 -13.36
CA GLN A 55 -5.86 0.42 -13.51
C GLN A 55 -5.94 1.37 -12.30
N GLU A 56 -5.81 0.85 -11.07
CA GLU A 56 -5.76 1.70 -9.88
C GLU A 56 -4.54 2.62 -9.87
N ALA A 57 -3.37 2.14 -10.32
CA ALA A 57 -2.18 2.97 -10.47
C ALA A 57 -2.38 4.10 -11.49
N ILE A 58 -3.05 3.81 -12.63
CA ILE A 58 -3.43 4.83 -13.63
C ILE A 58 -4.38 5.85 -13.02
N ARG A 59 -5.47 5.41 -12.37
CA ARG A 59 -6.46 6.29 -11.73
C ARG A 59 -5.84 7.16 -10.63
N SER A 60 -4.85 6.63 -9.93
CA SER A 60 -4.09 7.36 -8.89
C SER A 60 -3.06 8.33 -9.49
N GLY A 61 -2.95 8.41 -10.81
CA GLY A 61 -2.03 9.31 -11.51
C GLY A 61 -0.55 8.97 -11.25
N LEU A 62 -0.21 7.70 -11.07
CA LEU A 62 1.18 7.29 -10.93
C LEU A 62 1.89 7.35 -12.29
N ARG A 63 3.16 7.71 -12.25
CA ARG A 63 4.03 7.66 -13.43
C ARG A 63 4.48 6.22 -13.66
N PHE A 64 4.29 5.73 -14.87
CA PHE A 64 4.75 4.43 -15.32
C PHE A 64 6.12 4.55 -15.98
N ASP A 65 7.04 3.67 -15.63
CA ASP A 65 8.33 3.53 -16.31
C ASP A 65 8.22 2.44 -17.39
N ALA A 66 7.62 1.29 -17.06
CA ALA A 66 7.43 0.19 -18.01
C ALA A 66 6.15 -0.61 -17.72
N VAL A 67 5.54 -1.16 -18.78
CA VAL A 67 4.44 -2.10 -18.68
C VAL A 67 4.72 -3.33 -19.54
N PHE A 68 4.60 -4.51 -18.93
CA PHE A 68 4.76 -5.79 -19.59
C PHE A 68 3.43 -6.49 -19.74
N PHE A 69 3.19 -6.97 -20.93
CA PHE A 69 2.03 -7.81 -21.25
C PHE A 69 2.48 -9.23 -21.56
N ARG A 70 1.74 -10.19 -21.07
CA ARG A 70 1.88 -11.58 -21.45
C ARG A 70 1.36 -11.76 -22.88
N GLU A 71 2.04 -12.54 -23.71
CA GLU A 71 1.67 -12.75 -25.12
C GLU A 71 0.23 -13.24 -25.28
N SER A 72 -0.19 -14.22 -24.48
CA SER A 72 -1.57 -14.71 -24.48
C SER A 72 -2.61 -13.71 -23.94
N ALA A 73 -2.20 -12.55 -23.41
CA ALA A 73 -3.07 -11.52 -22.85
C ALA A 73 -3.12 -10.23 -23.71
N GLU A 74 -2.93 -10.34 -25.01
CA GLU A 74 -2.89 -9.20 -25.97
C GLU A 74 -4.13 -8.30 -25.90
N GLY A 75 -5.32 -8.88 -25.61
CA GLY A 75 -6.54 -8.12 -25.40
C GLY A 75 -6.48 -7.13 -24.23
N GLN A 76 -5.65 -7.39 -23.20
CA GLN A 76 -5.43 -6.46 -22.10
C GLN A 76 -4.54 -5.29 -22.55
N ALA A 77 -3.53 -5.55 -23.39
CA ALA A 77 -2.69 -4.52 -23.96
C ALA A 77 -3.52 -3.51 -24.74
N LYS A 78 -4.43 -3.97 -25.61
CA LYS A 78 -5.34 -3.11 -26.40
C LYS A 78 -6.19 -2.18 -25.53
N ARG A 79 -6.58 -2.61 -24.32
CA ARG A 79 -7.40 -1.81 -23.38
C ARG A 79 -6.56 -0.81 -22.56
N LEU A 80 -5.34 -1.16 -22.21
CA LEU A 80 -4.51 -0.35 -21.30
C LEU A 80 -3.60 0.64 -22.02
N LEU A 81 -3.07 0.29 -23.21
CA LEU A 81 -2.17 1.14 -23.98
C LEU A 81 -2.69 2.56 -24.22
N PRO A 82 -3.99 2.79 -24.55
CA PRO A 82 -4.50 4.16 -24.74
C PRO A 82 -4.49 5.01 -23.48
N GLN A 83 -4.41 4.37 -22.29
CA GLN A 83 -4.39 5.05 -20.99
C GLN A 83 -2.96 5.35 -20.49
N LEU A 84 -1.94 4.83 -21.19
CA LEU A 84 -0.54 5.00 -20.85
C LEU A 84 0.09 6.11 -21.70
N GLY A 85 0.87 6.98 -21.10
CA GLY A 85 1.62 8.02 -21.81
C GLY A 85 2.55 7.46 -22.88
N ALA A 86 2.83 8.22 -23.92
CA ALA A 86 3.70 7.79 -25.03
C ALA A 86 5.14 7.46 -24.59
N HIS A 87 5.59 8.02 -23.48
CA HIS A 87 6.93 7.81 -22.91
C HIS A 87 7.07 6.50 -22.13
N VAL A 88 5.98 5.78 -21.87
CA VAL A 88 6.01 4.54 -21.11
C VAL A 88 6.55 3.42 -22.00
N GLU A 89 7.59 2.73 -21.54
CA GLU A 89 8.07 1.55 -22.24
C GLU A 89 7.06 0.40 -22.13
N THR A 90 6.62 -0.10 -23.28
CA THR A 90 5.65 -1.18 -23.33
C THR A 90 6.19 -2.39 -24.08
N ALA A 91 6.10 -3.56 -23.47
CA ALA A 91 6.64 -4.79 -24.04
C ALA A 91 5.70 -5.98 -23.91
N VAL A 92 5.75 -6.89 -24.88
CA VAL A 92 5.13 -8.21 -24.82
C VAL A 92 6.21 -9.24 -24.51
N LEU A 93 5.95 -10.09 -23.53
CA LEU A 93 6.79 -11.21 -23.13
C LEU A 93 6.12 -12.54 -23.47
N PRO A 94 6.89 -13.54 -23.98
CA PRO A 94 6.39 -14.90 -24.03
C PRO A 94 5.87 -15.39 -22.69
N ASP A 95 4.85 -16.21 -22.69
CA ASP A 95 4.13 -16.65 -21.49
C ASP A 95 5.05 -17.22 -20.40
N LYS A 96 6.02 -18.06 -20.78
CA LYS A 96 7.00 -18.64 -19.86
C LYS A 96 7.92 -17.59 -19.23
N LEU A 97 8.33 -16.60 -20.03
CA LEU A 97 9.18 -15.52 -19.54
C LEU A 97 8.41 -14.63 -18.56
N PHE A 98 7.19 -14.25 -18.91
CA PHE A 98 6.31 -13.46 -18.05
C PHE A 98 6.09 -14.15 -16.70
N ALA A 99 5.72 -15.43 -16.70
CA ALA A 99 5.53 -16.23 -15.47
C ALA A 99 6.80 -16.34 -14.61
N SER A 100 7.99 -16.26 -15.22
CA SER A 100 9.26 -16.27 -14.47
C SER A 100 9.62 -14.94 -13.81
N VAL A 101 8.89 -13.87 -14.15
CA VAL A 101 9.16 -12.51 -13.67
C VAL A 101 8.22 -12.13 -12.52
N VAL A 102 6.95 -12.52 -12.61
CA VAL A 102 5.92 -12.19 -11.62
C VAL A 102 5.82 -13.25 -10.52
N PRO A 103 5.43 -12.86 -9.29
CA PRO A 103 5.39 -13.79 -8.17
C PRO A 103 4.12 -14.64 -8.09
N SER A 104 3.11 -14.38 -8.93
CA SER A 104 1.83 -15.10 -8.90
C SER A 104 1.93 -16.45 -9.57
N GLU A 105 1.33 -17.49 -8.96
CA GLU A 105 1.18 -18.81 -9.56
C GLU A 105 0.29 -18.79 -10.80
N THR A 106 -0.72 -17.93 -10.80
CA THR A 106 -1.65 -17.69 -11.91
C THR A 106 -1.59 -16.25 -12.39
N PRO A 107 -0.57 -15.90 -13.22
CA PRO A 107 -0.36 -14.53 -13.68
C PRO A 107 -1.54 -13.97 -14.46
N GLN A 108 -1.96 -12.76 -14.15
CA GLN A 108 -3.09 -12.08 -14.81
C GLN A 108 -2.73 -11.41 -16.14
N GLY A 109 -1.49 -11.57 -16.60
CA GLY A 109 -1.06 -11.18 -17.94
C GLY A 109 -0.62 -9.71 -18.10
N VAL A 110 -0.58 -8.92 -17.03
CA VAL A 110 0.01 -7.57 -17.05
C VAL A 110 0.80 -7.30 -15.77
N ALA A 111 1.98 -6.69 -15.92
CA ALA A 111 2.80 -6.21 -14.83
C ALA A 111 3.43 -4.86 -15.20
N ALA A 112 3.70 -4.02 -14.22
CA ALA A 112 4.24 -2.70 -14.46
C ALA A 112 5.28 -2.30 -13.40
N LEU A 113 6.20 -1.40 -13.79
CA LEU A 113 7.02 -0.60 -12.90
C LEU A 113 6.41 0.80 -12.82
N VAL A 114 6.04 1.21 -11.61
CA VAL A 114 5.39 2.50 -11.36
C VAL A 114 6.18 3.28 -10.30
N ARG A 115 6.37 4.57 -10.52
CA ARG A 115 7.03 5.47 -9.57
C ARG A 115 6.15 5.65 -8.35
N TYR A 116 6.65 5.21 -7.19
CA TYR A 116 5.95 5.39 -5.92
C TYR A 116 6.15 6.81 -5.41
N ARG A 117 5.08 7.41 -4.88
CA ARG A 117 5.14 8.73 -4.25
C ARG A 117 5.57 8.55 -2.79
N HIS A 118 6.80 8.92 -2.49
CA HIS A 118 7.28 8.92 -1.11
C HIS A 118 6.55 9.99 -0.29
N SER A 119 6.18 9.62 0.92
CA SER A 119 5.76 10.55 1.97
C SER A 119 6.81 10.54 3.07
N SER A 120 7.11 11.70 3.63
CA SER A 120 7.94 11.80 4.82
C SER A 120 7.10 11.63 6.08
N LEU A 121 7.76 11.41 7.22
CA LEU A 121 7.08 11.41 8.51
C LEU A 121 6.48 12.79 8.79
N GLU A 122 7.16 13.85 8.42
CA GLU A 122 6.72 15.24 8.56
C GLU A 122 5.43 15.51 7.77
N ASP A 123 5.33 15.04 6.52
CA ASP A 123 4.12 15.12 5.69
C ASP A 123 2.92 14.42 6.37
N LEU A 124 3.20 13.30 7.01
CA LEU A 124 2.19 12.51 7.70
C LEU A 124 1.75 13.20 8.99
N LEU A 125 2.69 13.71 9.79
CA LEU A 125 2.40 14.48 11.01
C LEU A 125 1.65 15.79 10.74
N ALA A 126 1.84 16.40 9.59
CA ALA A 126 1.07 17.59 9.17
C ALA A 126 -0.41 17.27 8.89
N LYS A 127 -0.75 16.01 8.65
CA LYS A 127 -2.13 15.55 8.35
C LYS A 127 -2.89 15.02 9.57
N LEU A 128 -2.33 15.07 10.78
CA LEU A 128 -2.97 14.52 11.99
C LEU A 128 -4.35 15.10 12.29
N ALA A 129 -4.62 16.32 11.87
CA ALA A 129 -5.95 16.94 12.01
C ALA A 129 -7.01 16.32 11.08
N THR A 130 -6.63 15.61 10.02
CA THR A 130 -7.58 15.06 9.04
C THR A 130 -8.16 13.73 9.46
N GLY A 131 -7.43 12.93 10.25
CA GLY A 131 -7.86 11.61 10.67
C GLY A 131 -6.89 10.94 11.64
N PRO A 132 -7.22 9.72 12.13
CA PRO A 132 -6.32 8.97 12.97
C PRO A 132 -5.07 8.53 12.21
N LEU A 133 -3.96 8.37 12.92
CA LEU A 133 -2.78 7.72 12.39
C LEU A 133 -2.83 6.23 12.72
N VAL A 134 -2.57 5.38 11.75
CA VAL A 134 -2.42 3.94 12.00
C VAL A 134 -0.92 3.63 12.16
N VAL A 135 -0.56 2.96 13.24
CA VAL A 135 0.81 2.54 13.53
C VAL A 135 0.85 1.01 13.58
N VAL A 136 1.56 0.40 12.66
CA VAL A 136 1.66 -1.06 12.54
C VAL A 136 2.99 -1.53 13.10
N ALA A 137 2.94 -2.39 14.12
CA ALA A 137 4.10 -2.88 14.87
C ALA A 137 4.36 -4.35 14.57
N GLY A 138 5.37 -4.65 13.74
CA GLY A 138 5.86 -6.02 13.52
C GLY A 138 4.90 -6.98 12.82
N LEU A 139 3.95 -6.48 12.01
CA LEU A 139 2.98 -7.29 11.29
C LEU A 139 3.64 -7.99 10.09
N GLN A 140 3.62 -9.32 10.05
CA GLN A 140 4.31 -10.10 9.01
C GLN A 140 3.37 -10.61 7.92
N ASP A 141 2.07 -10.79 8.19
CA ASP A 141 1.13 -11.25 7.17
C ASP A 141 0.81 -10.15 6.15
N PRO A 142 1.10 -10.39 4.85
CA PRO A 142 0.86 -9.39 3.81
C PRO A 142 -0.63 -9.16 3.50
N GLY A 143 -1.50 -10.13 3.77
CA GLY A 143 -2.94 -9.98 3.61
C GLY A 143 -3.51 -9.00 4.61
N ASN A 144 -3.07 -9.10 5.87
CA ASN A 144 -3.46 -8.21 6.95
C ASN A 144 -2.97 -6.78 6.70
N LEU A 145 -1.70 -6.59 6.29
CA LEU A 145 -1.23 -5.25 5.94
C LEU A 145 -2.03 -4.65 4.78
N GLY A 146 -2.32 -5.42 3.73
CA GLY A 146 -3.16 -4.98 2.63
C GLY A 146 -4.55 -4.54 3.08
N THR A 147 -5.18 -5.29 3.98
CA THR A 147 -6.48 -4.97 4.59
C THR A 147 -6.41 -3.69 5.42
N ILE A 148 -5.37 -3.53 6.25
CA ILE A 148 -5.15 -2.32 7.06
C ILE A 148 -5.02 -1.08 6.16
N LEU A 149 -4.19 -1.14 5.11
CA LEU A 149 -4.02 -0.03 4.18
C LEU A 149 -5.36 0.36 3.52
N ARG A 150 -6.14 -0.63 3.09
CA ARG A 150 -7.44 -0.41 2.47
C ARG A 150 -8.43 0.20 3.44
N SER A 151 -8.51 -0.29 4.67
CA SER A 151 -9.40 0.24 5.70
C SER A 151 -8.96 1.63 6.18
N ALA A 152 -7.66 1.89 6.28
CA ALA A 152 -7.12 3.20 6.62
C ALA A 152 -7.56 4.28 5.62
N GLU A 153 -7.47 3.99 4.31
CA GLU A 153 -7.99 4.92 3.29
C GLU A 153 -9.51 5.05 3.37
N ALA A 154 -10.23 3.92 3.43
CA ALA A 154 -11.69 3.91 3.42
C ALA A 154 -12.32 4.68 4.58
N PHE A 155 -11.68 4.68 5.75
CA PHE A 155 -12.16 5.33 6.96
C PHE A 155 -11.42 6.62 7.30
N GLY A 156 -10.72 7.21 6.33
CA GLY A 156 -10.16 8.55 6.43
C GLY A 156 -9.00 8.69 7.42
N ALA A 157 -8.15 7.68 7.55
CA ALA A 157 -6.91 7.80 8.30
C ALA A 157 -5.97 8.84 7.63
N ALA A 158 -5.23 9.59 8.44
CA ALA A 158 -4.22 10.55 7.98
C ALA A 158 -3.07 9.86 7.22
N GLY A 159 -2.78 8.61 7.58
CA GLY A 159 -1.80 7.75 6.95
C GLY A 159 -1.43 6.53 7.81
N VAL A 160 -0.43 5.80 7.36
CA VAL A 160 0.05 4.58 8.03
C VAL A 160 1.55 4.64 8.27
N VAL A 161 1.94 4.38 9.50
CA VAL A 161 3.33 4.15 9.90
C VAL A 161 3.59 2.66 10.00
N LEU A 162 4.65 2.19 9.36
CA LEU A 162 5.11 0.81 9.43
C LEU A 162 6.40 0.76 10.26
N GLY A 163 6.29 0.15 11.43
CA GLY A 163 7.43 -0.11 12.31
C GLY A 163 8.28 -1.29 11.84
N GLU A 164 9.39 -1.49 12.55
CA GLU A 164 10.33 -2.57 12.31
C GLU A 164 9.64 -3.94 12.36
N GLY A 165 10.12 -4.88 11.58
CA GLY A 165 9.56 -6.23 11.48
C GLY A 165 8.25 -6.32 10.69
N THR A 166 7.68 -5.20 10.23
CA THR A 166 6.49 -5.20 9.39
C THR A 166 6.86 -5.57 7.94
N VAL A 167 6.03 -6.42 7.32
CA VAL A 167 6.18 -6.80 5.92
C VAL A 167 6.23 -5.57 5.01
N SER A 168 6.98 -5.67 3.94
CA SER A 168 7.11 -4.56 2.97
C SER A 168 5.76 -4.19 2.36
N PRO A 169 5.41 -2.89 2.28
CA PRO A 169 4.22 -2.43 1.58
C PRO A 169 4.26 -2.73 0.08
N PHE A 170 5.47 -2.95 -0.48
CA PHE A 170 5.68 -3.31 -1.89
C PHE A 170 5.66 -4.81 -2.15
N ASN A 171 5.40 -5.65 -1.14
CA ASN A 171 5.10 -7.05 -1.35
C ASN A 171 3.87 -7.20 -2.26
N ALA A 172 3.94 -8.04 -3.27
CA ALA A 172 2.88 -8.19 -4.27
C ALA A 172 1.52 -8.57 -3.67
N LYS A 173 1.49 -9.33 -2.55
CA LYS A 173 0.24 -9.65 -1.84
C LYS A 173 -0.31 -8.43 -1.12
N VAL A 174 0.54 -7.58 -0.52
CA VAL A 174 0.13 -6.30 0.10
C VAL A 174 -0.44 -5.37 -0.94
N VAL A 175 0.26 -5.17 -2.06
CA VAL A 175 -0.18 -4.31 -3.16
C VAL A 175 -1.56 -4.74 -3.66
N ARG A 176 -1.76 -6.05 -3.89
CA ARG A 176 -3.07 -6.56 -4.30
C ARG A 176 -4.14 -6.40 -3.22
N GLY A 177 -3.82 -6.72 -1.97
CA GLY A 177 -4.74 -6.62 -0.83
C GLY A 177 -5.18 -5.19 -0.54
N SER A 178 -4.31 -4.21 -0.79
CA SER A 178 -4.62 -2.79 -0.61
C SER A 178 -5.59 -2.23 -1.66
N ALA A 179 -5.83 -2.95 -2.76
CA ALA A 179 -6.74 -2.54 -3.83
C ALA A 179 -6.50 -1.10 -4.34
N GLY A 180 -5.23 -0.67 -4.38
CA GLY A 180 -4.81 0.66 -4.82
C GLY A 180 -4.68 1.70 -3.71
N SER A 181 -5.11 1.43 -2.48
CA SER A 181 -4.99 2.36 -1.35
C SER A 181 -3.53 2.74 -1.06
N LEU A 182 -2.60 1.81 -1.27
CA LEU A 182 -1.15 2.07 -1.19
C LEU A 182 -0.70 3.25 -2.06
N PHE A 183 -1.38 3.53 -3.17
CA PHE A 183 -0.99 4.57 -4.12
C PHE A 183 -1.49 5.96 -3.74
N ARG A 184 -2.46 6.06 -2.83
CA ARG A 184 -3.14 7.30 -2.45
C ARG A 184 -2.88 7.68 -1.00
N LEU A 185 -2.67 6.68 -0.14
CA LEU A 185 -2.43 6.87 1.29
C LEU A 185 -0.95 7.17 1.55
N ALA A 186 -0.67 8.06 2.48
CA ALA A 186 0.69 8.27 2.99
C ALA A 186 1.12 7.06 3.82
N VAL A 187 2.17 6.37 3.38
CA VAL A 187 2.73 5.20 4.09
C VAL A 187 4.21 5.44 4.31
N VAL A 188 4.65 5.38 5.58
CA VAL A 188 6.03 5.68 5.98
C VAL A 188 6.59 4.53 6.81
N ARG A 189 7.82 4.10 6.51
CA ARG A 189 8.57 3.12 7.31
C ARG A 189 9.57 3.84 8.19
N VAL A 190 9.45 3.68 9.51
CA VAL A 190 10.30 4.34 10.49
C VAL A 190 10.46 3.47 11.73
N LYS A 191 11.44 3.80 12.57
CA LYS A 191 11.58 3.19 13.90
C LYS A 191 10.44 3.65 14.80
N LEU A 192 9.73 2.69 15.42
CA LEU A 192 8.57 3.00 16.27
C LEU A 192 8.92 3.95 17.40
N ALA A 193 10.04 3.74 18.07
CA ALA A 193 10.46 4.61 19.17
C ALA A 193 10.55 6.09 18.76
N GLU A 194 11.08 6.36 17.56
CA GLU A 194 11.23 7.73 17.05
C GLU A 194 9.87 8.39 16.76
N VAL A 195 8.95 7.67 16.14
CA VAL A 195 7.63 8.23 15.79
C VAL A 195 6.76 8.42 17.02
N LEU A 196 6.79 7.48 17.99
CA LEU A 196 5.99 7.60 19.21
C LEU A 196 6.39 8.81 20.06
N VAL A 197 7.68 9.11 20.16
CA VAL A 197 8.16 10.34 20.83
C VAL A 197 7.60 11.58 20.12
N LYS A 198 7.74 11.67 18.80
CA LYS A 198 7.21 12.80 18.01
C LYS A 198 5.69 12.96 18.10
N LEU A 199 4.95 11.86 18.19
CA LEU A 199 3.49 11.90 18.39
C LEU A 199 3.13 12.45 19.77
N ARG A 200 3.84 12.05 20.81
CA ARG A 200 3.66 12.60 22.17
C ARG A 200 3.98 14.09 22.26
N GLU A 201 5.06 14.54 21.63
CA GLU A 201 5.40 15.97 21.53
C GLU A 201 4.29 16.80 20.89
N LYS A 202 3.50 16.18 19.98
CA LYS A 202 2.34 16.80 19.33
C LYS A 202 1.00 16.56 20.06
N SER A 203 1.04 16.04 21.30
CA SER A 203 -0.14 15.72 22.10
C SER A 203 -1.10 14.76 21.39
N VAL A 204 -0.59 13.86 20.56
CA VAL A 204 -1.36 12.78 19.93
C VAL A 204 -1.53 11.66 20.94
N ARG A 205 -2.76 11.27 21.22
CA ARG A 205 -3.08 10.16 22.09
C ARG A 205 -2.73 8.83 21.41
N LEU A 206 -1.98 7.99 22.12
CA LEU A 206 -1.54 6.69 21.64
C LEU A 206 -2.49 5.61 22.18
N THR A 207 -3.19 4.93 21.30
CA THR A 207 -4.05 3.80 21.65
C THR A 207 -3.51 2.52 21.02
N ALA A 208 -3.69 1.38 21.70
CA ALA A 208 -3.29 0.09 21.14
C ALA A 208 -4.44 -0.91 21.22
N THR A 209 -4.57 -1.76 20.22
CA THR A 209 -5.54 -2.85 20.24
C THR A 209 -5.04 -4.05 21.06
N SER A 210 -5.94 -4.65 21.84
CA SER A 210 -5.71 -5.91 22.57
C SER A 210 -6.90 -6.83 22.40
N SER A 211 -6.67 -8.14 22.47
CA SER A 211 -7.75 -9.14 22.36
C SER A 211 -8.72 -9.12 23.54
N HIS A 212 -8.21 -8.95 24.78
CA HIS A 212 -9.05 -9.14 25.99
C HIS A 212 -8.86 -8.06 27.07
N LYS A 213 -7.91 -7.16 26.91
CA LYS A 213 -7.57 -6.17 27.94
C LYS A 213 -7.85 -4.76 27.42
N GLY A 214 -8.28 -3.88 28.32
CA GLY A 214 -8.46 -2.49 28.00
C GLY A 214 -9.90 -2.02 28.09
N VAL A 215 -10.12 -0.79 27.63
CA VAL A 215 -11.44 -0.18 27.57
C VAL A 215 -12.20 -0.74 26.37
N SER A 216 -13.48 -1.06 26.57
CA SER A 216 -14.34 -1.50 25.48
C SER A 216 -14.42 -0.43 24.38
N LEU A 217 -14.22 -0.82 23.12
CA LEU A 217 -14.18 0.12 21.99
C LEU A 217 -15.40 1.09 21.94
N PRO A 218 -16.65 0.64 22.23
CA PRO A 218 -17.79 1.54 22.33
C PRO A 218 -17.69 2.59 23.43
N GLU A 219 -16.91 2.36 24.49
CA GLU A 219 -16.76 3.24 25.66
C GLU A 219 -15.48 4.07 25.61
N ALA A 220 -14.55 3.71 24.73
CA ALA A 220 -13.25 4.37 24.61
C ALA A 220 -13.39 5.82 24.14
N SER A 221 -12.48 6.67 24.59
CA SER A 221 -12.37 8.04 24.10
C SER A 221 -11.61 8.08 22.78
N LEU A 222 -12.28 8.36 21.67
CA LEU A 222 -11.68 8.35 20.32
C LEU A 222 -11.61 9.76 19.70
N ASP A 223 -11.77 10.80 20.49
CA ASP A 223 -11.79 12.19 20.05
C ASP A 223 -10.37 12.79 20.00
N GLY A 224 -10.20 13.83 19.16
CA GLY A 224 -8.96 14.55 19.02
C GLY A 224 -7.89 13.84 18.18
N PRO A 225 -6.64 14.33 18.22
CA PRO A 225 -5.51 13.70 17.54
C PRO A 225 -5.22 12.31 18.13
N LEU A 226 -5.28 11.27 17.31
CA LEU A 226 -5.22 9.88 17.73
C LEU A 226 -4.30 9.05 16.87
N ALA A 227 -3.49 8.20 17.47
CA ALA A 227 -2.74 7.15 16.81
C ALA A 227 -3.18 5.77 17.32
N VAL A 228 -3.53 4.87 16.40
CA VAL A 228 -3.98 3.50 16.70
C VAL A 228 -2.86 2.54 16.38
N LEU A 229 -2.32 1.88 17.39
CA LEU A 229 -1.27 0.88 17.28
C LEU A 229 -1.89 -0.50 17.08
N ILE A 230 -1.47 -1.17 16.00
CA ILE A 230 -1.88 -2.53 15.65
C ILE A 230 -0.64 -3.44 15.73
N GLY A 231 -0.68 -4.42 16.60
CA GLY A 231 0.41 -5.40 16.76
C GLY A 231 0.36 -6.51 15.74
N GLY A 232 1.51 -7.16 15.52
CA GLY A 232 1.62 -8.40 14.74
C GLY A 232 1.03 -9.61 15.49
N GLU A 233 0.73 -10.68 14.75
CA GLU A 233 -0.02 -11.88 15.19
C GLU A 233 0.79 -12.73 16.13
N GLY A 234 1.86 -12.74 16.52
CA GLY A 234 2.57 -13.64 17.46
C GLY A 234 3.03 -12.89 18.69
N ALA A 235 3.91 -11.89 18.48
CA ALA A 235 4.52 -11.16 19.58
C ALA A 235 3.67 -9.96 20.04
N GLY A 236 2.65 -9.56 19.26
CA GLY A 236 1.86 -8.37 19.53
C GLY A 236 2.71 -7.08 19.48
N ILE A 237 2.40 -6.16 20.37
CA ILE A 237 3.17 -4.92 20.57
C ILE A 237 4.19 -5.16 21.69
N SER A 238 5.43 -4.74 21.50
CA SER A 238 6.48 -4.92 22.50
C SER A 238 6.15 -4.19 23.82
N LYS A 239 6.69 -4.69 24.95
CA LYS A 239 6.45 -4.09 26.27
C LYS A 239 6.86 -2.62 26.33
N ASP A 240 7.97 -2.25 25.70
CA ASP A 240 8.48 -0.89 25.69
C ASP A 240 7.54 0.06 24.93
N VAL A 241 6.98 -0.40 23.80
CA VAL A 241 5.99 0.36 23.05
C VAL A 241 4.65 0.43 23.82
N MET A 242 4.22 -0.67 24.47
CA MET A 242 3.02 -0.67 25.30
C MET A 242 3.10 0.25 26.51
N ALA A 243 4.29 0.44 27.07
CA ALA A 243 4.52 1.40 28.17
C ALA A 243 4.32 2.87 27.75
N MET A 244 4.34 3.15 26.45
CA MET A 244 4.08 4.48 25.89
C MET A 244 2.62 4.70 25.50
N VAL A 245 1.78 3.68 25.57
CA VAL A 245 0.37 3.74 25.15
C VAL A 245 -0.46 4.38 26.28
N ASP A 246 -1.32 5.32 25.93
CA ASP A 246 -2.17 6.02 26.86
C ASP A 246 -3.44 5.19 27.19
N GLU A 247 -3.97 4.45 26.22
CA GLU A 247 -5.16 3.64 26.40
C GLU A 247 -5.10 2.35 25.56
N VAL A 248 -5.52 1.25 26.14
CA VAL A 248 -5.65 -0.04 25.44
C VAL A 248 -7.12 -0.27 25.09
N LEU A 249 -7.38 -0.61 23.82
CA LEU A 249 -8.73 -0.81 23.28
C LEU A 249 -9.04 -2.30 23.16
N ALA A 250 -10.17 -2.73 23.68
CA ALA A 250 -10.70 -4.08 23.49
C ALA A 250 -11.93 -4.02 22.57
N ILE A 251 -11.94 -4.85 21.52
CA ILE A 251 -13.10 -5.02 20.65
C ILE A 251 -13.97 -6.12 21.27
N PRO A 252 -15.20 -5.82 21.71
CA PRO A 252 -16.09 -6.85 22.24
C PRO A 252 -16.36 -7.94 21.19
N HIS A 253 -16.11 -9.19 21.56
CA HIS A 253 -16.37 -10.35 20.72
C HIS A 253 -16.72 -11.58 21.58
N ALA A 254 -17.21 -12.65 20.97
CA ALA A 254 -17.64 -13.84 21.67
C ALA A 254 -16.49 -14.46 22.50
N PRO A 255 -16.72 -14.87 23.77
CA PRO A 255 -15.67 -15.32 24.69
C PRO A 255 -14.86 -16.53 24.22
N GLN A 256 -15.44 -17.38 23.37
CA GLN A 256 -14.79 -18.55 22.80
C GLN A 256 -13.80 -18.23 21.66
N VAL A 257 -13.78 -16.98 21.20
CA VAL A 257 -12.83 -16.50 20.21
C VAL A 257 -11.64 -15.86 20.93
N GLU A 258 -10.45 -16.41 20.76
CA GLU A 258 -9.25 -15.95 21.45
C GLU A 258 -8.80 -14.54 20.98
N SER A 259 -8.87 -14.28 19.68
CA SER A 259 -8.50 -13.00 19.09
C SER A 259 -9.13 -12.78 17.72
N LEU A 260 -9.24 -11.54 17.30
CA LEU A 260 -9.59 -11.18 15.95
C LEU A 260 -8.34 -11.08 15.07
N ASN A 261 -8.48 -11.38 13.79
CA ASN A 261 -7.46 -11.10 12.79
C ASN A 261 -7.05 -9.62 12.85
N ALA A 262 -5.75 -9.32 12.75
CA ALA A 262 -5.21 -7.96 12.91
C ALA A 262 -5.79 -6.95 11.91
N GLY A 263 -5.99 -7.36 10.65
CA GLY A 263 -6.63 -6.53 9.63
C GLY A 263 -8.10 -6.24 9.92
N VAL A 264 -8.82 -7.23 10.46
CA VAL A 264 -10.23 -7.09 10.88
C VAL A 264 -10.32 -6.17 12.09
N ALA A 265 -9.48 -6.37 13.11
CA ALA A 265 -9.44 -5.53 14.30
C ALA A 265 -9.18 -4.05 13.94
N ALA A 266 -8.17 -3.81 13.12
CA ALA A 266 -7.87 -2.46 12.62
C ALA A 266 -9.07 -1.85 11.87
N SER A 267 -9.76 -2.63 11.04
CA SER A 267 -10.91 -2.16 10.27
C SER A 267 -12.07 -1.75 11.17
N ILE A 268 -12.35 -2.52 12.22
CA ILE A 268 -13.42 -2.23 13.18
C ILE A 268 -13.11 -0.94 13.96
N VAL A 269 -11.88 -0.79 14.45
CA VAL A 269 -11.49 0.43 15.20
C VAL A 269 -11.57 1.66 14.31
N LEU A 270 -11.05 1.58 13.08
CA LEU A 270 -11.07 2.70 12.13
C LEU A 270 -12.49 3.06 11.71
N TYR A 271 -13.36 2.08 11.49
CA TYR A 271 -14.79 2.30 11.24
C TYR A 271 -15.45 3.03 12.39
N GLU A 272 -15.22 2.61 13.65
CA GLU A 272 -15.82 3.25 14.82
C GLU A 272 -15.36 4.71 14.98
N ILE A 273 -14.08 4.99 14.75
CA ILE A 273 -13.55 6.36 14.75
C ILE A 273 -14.25 7.20 13.67
N ALA A 274 -14.34 6.68 12.43
CA ALA A 274 -14.99 7.39 11.34
C ALA A 274 -16.49 7.61 11.58
N ARG A 275 -17.18 6.60 12.11
CA ARG A 275 -18.62 6.67 12.46
C ARG A 275 -18.90 7.78 13.47
N ARG A 276 -18.08 7.89 14.53
CA ARG A 276 -18.26 8.95 15.56
C ARG A 276 -18.01 10.34 14.98
N LYS A 277 -16.98 10.51 14.15
CA LYS A 277 -16.72 11.78 13.47
C LYS A 277 -17.87 12.23 12.55
N SER A 278 -18.60 11.27 11.97
CA SER A 278 -19.73 11.60 11.07
C SER A 278 -21.03 11.89 11.82
N ALA A 279 -21.11 11.54 13.10
CA ALA A 279 -22.30 11.72 13.96
C ALA A 279 -22.25 13.01 14.81
N GLY A 280 -21.11 13.66 14.91
CA GLY A 280 -20.92 14.95 15.59
C GLY A 280 -20.65 16.05 14.60
#